data_cf0d51b093ac698ace70c4842d112430
#
_entry.id   cf0d51b093ac698ace70c4842d112430
#
_cell.length_a   1.000
_cell.length_b   1.000
_cell.length_c   1.000
_cell.angle_alpha   90.00
_cell.angle_beta   90.00
_cell.angle_gamma   90.00
#
_symmetry.space_group_name_H-M   'P 1'
#
loop_
_entity.id
_entity.type
_entity.pdbx_description
1 polymer ?
#
loop_
_entity_poly.entity_id
_entity_poly.type
_entity_poly.pdbx_seq_one_letter_code
_entity_poly.pdbx_strand_id
1 'polypeptide(L)'
;MKRGYVTRPTKKVIIVMMMCCFILCGANSTKAEAKDYGKKKYDQTRWNDIKENYLNTKTDRLIFVKYEGDSNATVEMWEKIKISSGDLTNNESTEQLMDTNCEYDEYQWEKIISCNAYVGQNGIHKEKQGDRKTPVGIYNITMAFGRRKSPGTAGISYTKLNKYHYWSTEKETYNTFVDVRTLGRRQMDGEHLIDYNPWYNYSLAIDYNKKCTYLKGSAIFLHCEGGGRTYTMGCIAVSEKNMKKIVKNTTRHTKICIYTE
;
A
#
# COMPACT_ATOMS: atom_id res chain seq x y z
N MET A 1 -10.59 -65.28 21.99
CA MET A 1 -10.53 -63.82 22.27
C MET A 1 -9.88 -63.12 21.08
N LYS A 2 -10.65 -62.48 20.18
CA LYS A 2 -10.13 -61.71 19.06
C LYS A 2 -10.20 -60.23 19.41
N ARG A 3 -9.06 -59.56 19.51
CA ARG A 3 -8.98 -58.07 19.73
C ARG A 3 -9.22 -57.38 18.39
N GLY A 4 -10.30 -56.60 18.28
CA GLY A 4 -10.58 -55.74 17.15
C GLY A 4 -9.73 -54.46 17.25
N TYR A 5 -9.03 -54.16 16.16
CA TYR A 5 -8.36 -52.88 15.96
C TYR A 5 -9.37 -51.85 15.44
N VAL A 6 -9.60 -50.81 16.21
CA VAL A 6 -10.38 -49.65 15.77
C VAL A 6 -9.40 -48.69 15.07
N THR A 7 -9.53 -48.61 13.76
CA THR A 7 -8.82 -47.62 12.95
C THR A 7 -9.53 -46.27 13.04
N ARG A 8 -8.83 -45.24 13.53
CA ARG A 8 -9.28 -43.85 13.53
C ARG A 8 -9.17 -43.30 12.12
N PRO A 9 -10.16 -42.55 11.61
CA PRO A 9 -10.06 -41.92 10.32
C PRO A 9 -9.10 -40.73 10.38
N THR A 10 -8.10 -40.73 9.49
CA THR A 10 -7.21 -39.59 9.22
C THR A 10 -8.02 -38.46 8.58
N LYS A 11 -8.11 -37.33 9.28
CA LYS A 11 -8.68 -36.11 8.71
C LYS A 11 -7.77 -35.62 7.56
N LYS A 12 -8.25 -35.75 6.34
CA LYS A 12 -7.64 -35.12 5.17
C LYS A 12 -7.75 -33.61 5.35
N VAL A 13 -6.60 -32.94 5.41
CA VAL A 13 -6.50 -31.50 5.30
C VAL A 13 -6.89 -31.14 3.88
N ILE A 14 -8.04 -30.52 3.71
CA ILE A 14 -8.48 -29.96 2.43
C ILE A 14 -7.77 -28.62 2.28
N ILE A 15 -6.69 -28.63 1.48
CA ILE A 15 -6.10 -27.41 0.95
C ILE A 15 -7.09 -26.90 -0.09
N VAL A 16 -7.87 -25.87 0.24
CA VAL A 16 -8.71 -25.16 -0.73
C VAL A 16 -7.77 -24.29 -1.57
N MET A 17 -7.14 -24.93 -2.52
CA MET A 17 -6.52 -24.25 -3.66
C MET A 17 -7.69 -23.83 -4.56
N MET A 18 -7.98 -22.54 -4.61
CA MET A 18 -9.00 -21.97 -5.48
C MET A 18 -8.51 -22.04 -6.93
N MET A 19 -8.61 -23.25 -7.51
CA MET A 19 -8.44 -23.50 -8.94
C MET A 19 -9.73 -23.05 -9.64
N CYS A 20 -9.63 -22.01 -10.46
CA CYS A 20 -10.69 -21.61 -11.36
C CYS A 20 -11.05 -22.77 -12.29
N CYS A 21 -12.24 -23.34 -12.13
CA CYS A 21 -12.86 -24.21 -13.14
C CYS A 21 -13.11 -23.39 -14.41
N PHE A 22 -12.44 -23.76 -15.50
CA PHE A 22 -12.85 -23.41 -16.85
C PHE A 22 -14.08 -24.22 -17.19
N ILE A 23 -15.25 -23.62 -17.20
CA ILE A 23 -16.42 -24.13 -17.88
C ILE A 23 -16.45 -23.43 -19.24
N LEU A 24 -16.16 -24.19 -20.27
CA LEU A 24 -16.42 -23.84 -21.67
C LEU A 24 -17.96 -23.77 -21.85
N CYS A 25 -18.48 -22.55 -21.97
CA CYS A 25 -19.82 -22.32 -22.52
C CYS A 25 -19.68 -21.36 -23.69
N GLY A 26 -20.30 -21.78 -24.78
CA GLY A 26 -20.14 -21.30 -26.14
C GLY A 26 -20.35 -19.80 -26.35
N ALA A 27 -19.77 -19.37 -27.42
CA ALA A 27 -19.72 -18.03 -27.96
C ALA A 27 -21.10 -17.37 -28.12
N ASN A 28 -21.24 -16.18 -27.52
CA ASN A 28 -21.94 -15.07 -28.14
C ASN A 28 -21.13 -13.79 -27.81
N SER A 29 -20.38 -13.37 -28.81
CA SER A 29 -19.58 -12.15 -28.80
C SER A 29 -20.52 -10.95 -28.88
N THR A 30 -20.99 -10.45 -27.74
CA THR A 30 -21.37 -9.07 -27.65
C THR A 30 -20.10 -8.27 -27.30
N LYS A 31 -19.56 -7.59 -28.31
CA LYS A 31 -18.56 -6.54 -28.11
C LYS A 31 -19.10 -5.57 -27.06
N ALA A 32 -18.65 -5.70 -25.82
CA ALA A 32 -18.75 -4.62 -24.87
C ALA A 32 -17.91 -3.48 -25.45
N GLU A 33 -18.58 -2.40 -25.88
CA GLU A 33 -17.94 -1.15 -26.22
C GLU A 33 -17.09 -0.73 -25.03
N ALA A 34 -15.78 -0.76 -25.20
CA ALA A 34 -14.85 -0.11 -24.31
C ALA A 34 -15.22 1.37 -24.30
N LYS A 35 -15.89 1.85 -23.26
CA LYS A 35 -16.07 3.29 -23.04
C LYS A 35 -14.67 3.88 -23.04
N ASP A 36 -14.39 4.63 -24.07
CA ASP A 36 -13.23 5.50 -24.19
C ASP A 36 -13.25 6.49 -23.02
N TYR A 37 -12.60 6.12 -21.93
CA TYR A 37 -12.22 7.08 -20.90
C TYR A 37 -11.08 7.88 -21.51
N GLY A 38 -11.45 8.87 -22.34
CA GLY A 38 -10.51 9.81 -22.94
C GLY A 38 -9.46 10.20 -21.91
N LYS A 39 -8.19 10.15 -22.29
CA LYS A 39 -7.03 10.56 -21.49
C LYS A 39 -7.30 11.94 -20.89
N LYS A 40 -7.93 11.99 -19.69
CA LYS A 40 -8.08 13.24 -18.96
C LYS A 40 -6.68 13.72 -18.62
N LYS A 41 -6.37 14.92 -19.03
CA LYS A 41 -5.15 15.64 -18.71
C LYS A 41 -4.99 15.62 -17.19
N TYR A 42 -3.83 15.15 -16.68
CA TYR A 42 -3.51 15.10 -15.24
C TYR A 42 -3.94 16.41 -14.58
N ASP A 43 -4.86 16.36 -13.62
CA ASP A 43 -5.16 17.51 -12.80
C ASP A 43 -4.02 17.69 -11.79
N GLN A 44 -2.95 18.31 -12.26
CA GLN A 44 -1.79 18.67 -11.45
C GLN A 44 -2.18 19.51 -10.24
N THR A 45 -3.33 20.18 -10.30
CA THR A 45 -3.88 21.05 -9.26
C THR A 45 -4.09 20.28 -7.96
N ARG A 46 -4.77 19.11 -7.99
CA ARG A 46 -5.02 18.31 -6.79
C ARG A 46 -3.73 17.90 -6.04
N TRP A 47 -2.70 17.50 -6.79
CA TRP A 47 -1.43 17.07 -6.18
C TRP A 47 -0.69 18.25 -5.56
N ASN A 48 -0.78 19.43 -6.16
CA ASN A 48 -0.23 20.67 -5.60
C ASN A 48 -1.03 21.09 -4.36
N ASP A 49 -2.35 21.07 -4.39
CA ASP A 49 -3.20 21.37 -3.23
C ASP A 49 -2.89 20.45 -2.04
N ILE A 50 -2.66 19.14 -2.29
CA ILE A 50 -2.25 18.21 -1.23
C ILE A 50 -0.88 18.61 -0.67
N LYS A 51 0.10 18.92 -1.52
CA LYS A 51 1.43 19.37 -1.07
C LYS A 51 1.35 20.63 -0.22
N GLU A 52 0.59 21.63 -0.66
CA GLU A 52 0.38 22.87 0.07
C GLU A 52 -0.30 22.63 1.42
N ASN A 53 -1.38 21.83 1.45
CA ASN A 53 -2.09 21.50 2.69
C ASN A 53 -1.22 20.80 3.73
N TYR A 54 -0.17 20.08 3.32
CA TYR A 54 0.75 19.39 4.23
C TYR A 54 2.07 20.13 4.48
N LEU A 55 2.32 21.27 3.80
CA LEU A 55 3.59 21.98 3.91
C LEU A 55 3.89 22.40 5.35
N ASN A 56 2.92 23.02 6.03
CA ASN A 56 3.02 23.52 7.39
C ASN A 56 2.51 22.53 8.46
N THR A 57 2.60 21.23 8.21
CA THR A 57 2.20 20.18 9.14
C THR A 57 3.39 19.33 9.58
N LYS A 58 3.16 18.36 10.47
CA LYS A 58 4.18 17.37 10.85
C LYS A 58 4.48 16.33 9.76
N THR A 59 3.69 16.31 8.66
CA THR A 59 3.94 15.41 7.52
C THR A 59 5.25 15.82 6.85
N ASP A 60 6.16 14.87 6.74
CA ASP A 60 7.51 15.09 6.20
C ASP A 60 7.78 14.28 4.92
N ARG A 61 6.87 13.34 4.60
CA ARG A 61 6.90 12.54 3.37
C ARG A 61 5.49 12.41 2.81
N LEU A 62 5.36 12.55 1.49
CA LEU A 62 4.15 12.25 0.73
C LEU A 62 4.44 11.17 -0.30
N ILE A 63 3.63 10.12 -0.32
CA ILE A 63 3.63 9.10 -1.37
C ILE A 63 2.37 9.31 -2.19
N PHE A 64 2.49 9.68 -3.46
CA PHE A 64 1.38 9.79 -4.39
C PHE A 64 1.27 8.50 -5.22
N VAL A 65 0.07 7.93 -5.26
CA VAL A 65 -0.29 6.82 -6.15
C VAL A 65 -1.25 7.39 -7.19
N LYS A 66 -0.73 7.66 -8.37
CA LYS A 66 -1.45 8.27 -9.50
C LYS A 66 -1.98 7.14 -10.38
N TYR A 67 -3.28 6.94 -10.36
CA TYR A 67 -3.93 5.90 -11.16
C TYR A 67 -4.00 6.30 -12.62
N GLU A 68 -3.61 5.40 -13.53
CA GLU A 68 -3.48 5.65 -14.97
C GLU A 68 -4.44 4.82 -15.82
N GLY A 69 -5.31 4.04 -15.17
CA GLY A 69 -6.27 3.16 -15.83
C GLY A 69 -5.95 1.68 -15.67
N ASP A 70 -6.93 0.82 -15.83
CA ASP A 70 -6.86 -0.63 -15.63
C ASP A 70 -6.28 -1.01 -14.27
N SER A 71 -5.05 -1.50 -14.23
CA SER A 71 -4.29 -1.75 -13.00
C SER A 71 -2.98 -0.97 -12.94
N ASN A 72 -2.78 -0.01 -13.84
CA ASN A 72 -1.55 0.77 -13.93
C ASN A 72 -1.61 2.02 -13.04
N ALA A 73 -0.47 2.37 -12.48
CA ALA A 73 -0.29 3.57 -11.70
C ALA A 73 1.18 4.01 -11.71
N THR A 74 1.40 5.27 -11.37
CA THR A 74 2.73 5.79 -11.02
C THR A 74 2.78 6.09 -9.52
N VAL A 75 3.87 5.67 -8.86
CA VAL A 75 4.18 6.03 -7.46
C VAL A 75 5.27 7.07 -7.46
N GLU A 76 4.99 8.21 -6.83
CA GLU A 76 5.99 9.25 -6.52
C GLU A 76 6.13 9.41 -5.01
N MET A 77 7.36 9.58 -4.54
CA MET A 77 7.61 9.91 -3.14
C MET A 77 8.31 11.28 -3.06
N TRP A 78 7.81 12.13 -2.18
CA TRP A 78 8.26 13.49 -1.97
C TRP A 78 8.71 13.67 -0.52
N GLU A 79 9.82 14.38 -0.34
CA GLU A 79 10.38 14.77 0.94
C GLU A 79 10.18 16.26 1.17
N LYS A 80 9.79 16.64 2.40
CA LYS A 80 9.76 18.03 2.81
C LYS A 80 11.15 18.44 3.27
N ILE A 81 11.70 19.46 2.63
CA ILE A 81 13.00 20.04 2.97
C ILE A 81 12.83 21.48 3.44
N LYS A 82 13.68 21.91 4.37
CA LYS A 82 13.76 23.31 4.83
C LYS A 82 14.58 24.09 3.81
N ILE A 83 14.07 25.25 3.38
CA ILE A 83 14.79 26.18 2.52
C ILE A 83 15.70 27.01 3.42
N SER A 84 17.01 27.03 3.14
CA SER A 84 17.95 27.90 3.84
C SER A 84 17.90 29.32 3.25
N SER A 85 17.96 30.34 4.10
CA SER A 85 17.95 31.76 3.67
C SER A 85 19.04 32.15 2.66
N GLY A 86 20.03 31.27 2.44
CA GLY A 86 21.07 31.45 1.43
C GLY A 86 20.70 31.08 0.01
N ASP A 87 19.61 30.30 -0.17
CA ASP A 87 19.18 29.82 -1.52
C ASP A 87 18.22 30.79 -2.24
N LEU A 88 17.79 31.87 -1.54
CA LEU A 88 16.82 32.84 -2.07
C LEU A 88 17.47 33.93 -2.95
N THR A 89 18.78 33.90 -3.19
CA THR A 89 19.49 35.00 -3.85
C THR A 89 19.43 35.06 -5.37
N ASN A 90 18.65 34.15 -6.04
CA ASN A 90 18.62 34.08 -7.49
C ASN A 90 17.28 34.45 -8.17
N ASN A 91 16.32 35.05 -7.45
CA ASN A 91 15.13 35.64 -8.10
C ASN A 91 15.06 37.14 -7.81
N GLU A 92 15.65 37.91 -8.72
CA GLU A 92 15.51 39.40 -8.81
C GLU A 92 14.05 39.78 -9.08
N SER A 93 13.19 39.87 -8.07
CA SER A 93 11.93 40.67 -8.17
C SER A 93 11.08 40.75 -6.90
N THR A 94 11.65 40.65 -5.69
CA THR A 94 10.88 40.93 -4.45
C THR A 94 11.72 41.67 -3.42
N GLU A 95 12.30 42.80 -3.82
CA GLU A 95 12.80 43.80 -2.89
C GLU A 95 11.70 44.80 -2.50
N GLN A 96 10.71 44.39 -1.73
CA GLN A 96 9.88 45.31 -0.94
C GLN A 96 9.05 44.52 0.07
N LEU A 97 9.31 44.77 1.34
CA LEU A 97 8.63 44.28 2.56
C LEU A 97 9.37 43.17 3.32
N MET A 98 10.62 43.38 3.69
CA MET A 98 11.22 42.65 4.80
C MET A 98 10.98 43.42 6.09
N ASP A 99 9.95 43.08 6.84
CA ASP A 99 9.88 43.34 8.27
C ASP A 99 10.73 42.28 8.97
N THR A 100 11.89 42.71 9.45
CA THR A 100 13.04 41.90 9.84
C THR A 100 12.91 41.40 11.26
N ASN A 101 12.03 40.47 11.63
CA ASN A 101 12.15 39.71 12.89
C ASN A 101 11.26 38.45 13.04
N CYS A 102 10.79 37.87 11.98
CA CYS A 102 10.16 36.57 12.08
C CYS A 102 10.94 35.55 11.21
N GLU A 103 11.70 34.70 11.89
CA GLU A 103 12.35 33.55 11.27
C GLU A 103 11.24 32.50 10.92
N TYR A 104 10.58 32.69 9.78
CA TYR A 104 9.65 31.66 9.27
C TYR A 104 10.46 30.57 8.63
N ASP A 105 10.33 29.35 9.17
CA ASP A 105 10.84 28.17 8.52
C ASP A 105 10.11 27.98 7.20
N GLU A 106 10.76 28.25 6.08
CA GLU A 106 10.22 28.02 4.75
C GLU A 106 10.52 26.58 4.31
N TYR A 107 9.51 25.87 3.84
CA TYR A 107 9.62 24.48 3.41
C TYR A 107 9.20 24.33 1.97
N GLN A 108 9.77 23.33 1.29
CA GLN A 108 9.33 22.89 -0.02
C GLN A 108 9.30 21.36 -0.13
N TRP A 109 8.62 20.86 -1.14
CA TRP A 109 8.59 19.44 -1.44
C TRP A 109 9.55 19.10 -2.57
N GLU A 110 10.46 18.19 -2.32
CA GLU A 110 11.37 17.61 -3.32
C GLU A 110 10.95 16.17 -3.66
N LYS A 111 10.91 15.86 -4.96
CA LYS A 111 10.60 14.51 -5.43
C LYS A 111 11.84 13.63 -5.37
N ILE A 112 11.83 12.61 -4.52
CA ILE A 112 12.96 11.70 -4.28
C ILE A 112 12.81 10.34 -4.97
N ILE A 113 11.59 9.93 -5.33
CA ILE A 113 11.30 8.68 -6.03
C ILE A 113 10.19 8.91 -7.05
N SER A 114 10.33 8.30 -8.24
CA SER A 114 9.26 8.13 -9.22
C SER A 114 9.42 6.76 -9.87
N CYS A 115 8.33 5.98 -9.95
CA CYS A 115 8.37 4.65 -10.55
C CYS A 115 6.98 4.15 -10.95
N ASN A 116 6.95 3.22 -11.91
CA ASN A 116 5.74 2.50 -12.27
C ASN A 116 5.25 1.65 -11.09
N ALA A 117 3.93 1.45 -11.03
CA ALA A 117 3.26 0.66 -10.02
C ALA A 117 2.04 -0.05 -10.60
N TYR A 118 1.58 -1.07 -9.87
CA TYR A 118 0.31 -1.74 -10.15
C TYR A 118 -0.64 -1.57 -8.96
N VAL A 119 -1.92 -1.43 -9.26
CA VAL A 119 -3.02 -1.35 -8.28
C VAL A 119 -3.97 -2.54 -8.43
N GLY A 120 -5.13 -2.49 -7.80
CA GLY A 120 -6.13 -3.55 -7.87
C GLY A 120 -6.52 -3.95 -9.29
N GLN A 121 -6.73 -5.23 -9.53
CA GLN A 121 -7.14 -5.79 -10.83
C GLN A 121 -8.36 -5.07 -11.42
N ASN A 122 -9.27 -4.62 -10.57
CA ASN A 122 -10.47 -3.87 -10.96
C ASN A 122 -10.32 -2.36 -10.73
N GLY A 123 -9.07 -1.85 -10.79
CA GLY A 123 -8.75 -0.44 -10.61
C GLY A 123 -8.84 0.01 -9.16
N ILE A 124 -9.43 1.18 -8.95
CA ILE A 124 -9.53 1.86 -7.65
C ILE A 124 -11.00 2.00 -7.20
N HIS A 125 -11.28 2.74 -6.11
CA HIS A 125 -12.57 2.86 -5.45
C HIS A 125 -13.02 1.59 -4.74
N LYS A 126 -12.14 1.07 -3.87
CA LYS A 126 -12.45 -0.07 -3.00
C LYS A 126 -13.61 0.22 -2.07
N GLU A 127 -14.58 -0.72 -2.01
CA GLU A 127 -15.77 -0.63 -1.16
C GLU A 127 -15.88 -1.77 -0.16
N LYS A 128 -15.45 -2.99 -0.56
CA LYS A 128 -15.62 -4.22 0.24
C LYS A 128 -14.49 -5.21 0.05
N GLN A 129 -14.46 -6.20 0.94
CA GLN A 129 -13.55 -7.36 0.82
C GLN A 129 -13.78 -8.08 -0.51
N GLY A 130 -12.69 -8.45 -1.19
CA GLY A 130 -12.74 -9.26 -2.40
C GLY A 130 -13.11 -8.51 -3.70
N ASP A 131 -13.37 -7.20 -3.67
CA ASP A 131 -13.69 -6.40 -4.87
C ASP A 131 -12.49 -6.19 -5.81
N ARG A 132 -11.27 -6.54 -5.37
CA ARG A 132 -10.01 -6.40 -6.11
C ARG A 132 -9.71 -4.97 -6.54
N LYS A 133 -10.19 -3.99 -5.79
CA LYS A 133 -9.96 -2.56 -6.01
C LYS A 133 -9.03 -2.00 -4.95
N THR A 134 -8.23 -1.00 -5.33
CA THR A 134 -7.42 -0.20 -4.41
C THR A 134 -8.25 0.96 -3.86
N PRO A 135 -8.18 1.27 -2.56
CA PRO A 135 -8.95 2.38 -2.00
C PRO A 135 -8.42 3.73 -2.49
N VAL A 136 -9.32 4.70 -2.59
CA VAL A 136 -9.02 6.12 -2.87
C VAL A 136 -9.04 6.91 -1.58
N GLY A 137 -8.11 7.84 -1.40
CA GLY A 137 -8.04 8.70 -0.22
C GLY A 137 -6.60 8.98 0.23
N ILE A 138 -6.49 9.65 1.38
CA ILE A 138 -5.22 9.92 2.07
C ILE A 138 -5.17 9.06 3.33
N TYR A 139 -4.10 8.29 3.46
CA TYR A 139 -3.91 7.31 4.53
C TYR A 139 -2.59 7.53 5.25
N ASN A 140 -2.52 7.09 6.51
CA ASN A 140 -1.27 6.98 7.23
C ASN A 140 -0.57 5.67 6.91
N ILE A 141 0.76 5.66 7.03
CA ILE A 141 1.52 4.42 7.11
C ILE A 141 1.53 3.99 8.59
N THR A 142 1.06 2.78 8.86
CA THR A 142 0.94 2.27 10.25
C THR A 142 2.14 1.46 10.69
N MET A 143 2.76 0.72 9.77
CA MET A 143 3.96 -0.05 10.03
C MET A 143 4.70 -0.40 8.74
N ALA A 144 5.99 -0.62 8.87
CA ALA A 144 6.81 -1.27 7.84
C ALA A 144 7.11 -2.71 8.26
N PHE A 145 7.07 -3.63 7.32
CA PHE A 145 7.38 -5.03 7.58
C PHE A 145 7.96 -5.73 6.33
N GLY A 146 8.53 -6.91 6.52
CA GLY A 146 8.96 -7.69 5.37
C GLY A 146 9.72 -8.96 5.70
N ARG A 147 9.87 -9.79 4.66
CA ARG A 147 10.64 -11.05 4.69
C ARG A 147 12.16 -10.83 4.65
N ARG A 148 12.62 -9.69 4.15
CA ARG A 148 14.02 -9.27 4.17
C ARG A 148 14.37 -8.57 5.49
N LYS A 149 15.65 -8.44 5.79
CA LYS A 149 16.11 -7.58 6.89
C LYS A 149 15.69 -6.12 6.60
N SER A 150 15.50 -5.33 7.66
CA SER A 150 15.25 -3.90 7.51
C SER A 150 16.32 -3.24 6.62
N PRO A 151 15.91 -2.40 5.66
CA PRO A 151 16.87 -1.63 4.87
C PRO A 151 17.41 -0.39 5.60
N GLY A 152 17.05 -0.23 6.89
CA GLY A 152 17.03 1.03 7.60
C GLY A 152 15.75 1.80 7.27
N THR A 153 15.22 2.58 8.20
CA THR A 153 14.03 3.43 8.01
C THR A 153 14.31 4.82 8.56
N ALA A 154 13.65 5.82 7.99
CA ALA A 154 13.80 7.21 8.42
C ALA A 154 12.95 7.56 9.67
N GLY A 155 12.45 6.57 10.42
CA GLY A 155 11.74 6.80 11.68
C GLY A 155 10.41 6.04 11.84
N ILE A 156 10.13 5.04 11.00
CA ILE A 156 9.04 4.08 11.21
C ILE A 156 9.61 2.75 11.70
N SER A 157 8.91 2.07 12.61
CA SER A 157 9.29 0.74 13.09
C SER A 157 9.17 -0.29 11.96
N TYR A 158 10.16 -1.18 11.85
CA TYR A 158 10.17 -2.27 10.88
C TYR A 158 10.07 -3.63 11.56
N THR A 159 9.10 -4.43 11.16
CA THR A 159 8.92 -5.80 11.65
C THR A 159 9.46 -6.81 10.65
N LYS A 160 10.52 -7.54 11.02
CA LYS A 160 10.99 -8.70 10.26
C LYS A 160 9.99 -9.84 10.42
N LEU A 161 9.41 -10.30 9.31
CA LEU A 161 8.42 -11.38 9.32
C LEU A 161 9.01 -12.72 9.75
N ASN A 162 8.21 -13.50 10.45
CA ASN A 162 8.45 -14.88 10.82
C ASN A 162 7.17 -15.72 10.69
N LYS A 163 7.26 -17.02 10.95
CA LYS A 163 6.17 -18.00 10.79
C LYS A 163 4.94 -17.81 11.71
N TYR A 164 4.96 -16.85 12.60
CA TYR A 164 3.87 -16.59 13.54
C TYR A 164 3.09 -15.31 13.19
N HIS A 165 3.49 -14.58 12.15
CA HIS A 165 2.89 -13.32 11.78
C HIS A 165 1.81 -13.49 10.73
N TYR A 166 0.61 -12.98 11.05
CA TYR A 166 -0.57 -12.98 10.20
C TYR A 166 -1.16 -11.59 10.05
N TRP A 167 -1.88 -11.37 8.97
CA TRP A 167 -2.83 -10.29 8.85
C TRP A 167 -4.22 -10.89 8.91
N SER A 168 -4.94 -10.63 10.00
CA SER A 168 -6.15 -11.36 10.36
C SER A 168 -7.34 -11.03 9.48
N THR A 169 -8.13 -12.07 9.13
CA THR A 169 -9.47 -11.96 8.57
C THR A 169 -10.56 -12.48 9.51
N GLU A 170 -10.20 -12.94 10.72
CA GLU A 170 -11.16 -13.32 11.77
C GLU A 170 -11.90 -12.08 12.25
N LYS A 171 -13.19 -12.21 12.57
CA LYS A 171 -14.08 -11.09 12.85
C LYS A 171 -13.59 -10.21 14.00
N GLU A 172 -13.10 -10.83 15.08
CA GLU A 172 -12.65 -10.17 16.31
C GLU A 172 -11.35 -9.39 16.14
N THR A 173 -10.49 -9.85 15.25
CA THR A 173 -9.17 -9.26 14.97
C THR A 173 -9.03 -8.79 13.53
N TYR A 174 -10.16 -8.55 12.86
CA TYR A 174 -10.20 -8.22 11.44
C TYR A 174 -9.32 -7.02 11.08
N ASN A 175 -8.55 -7.16 10.00
CA ASN A 175 -7.66 -6.13 9.47
C ASN A 175 -6.58 -5.66 10.46
N THR A 176 -6.06 -6.58 11.27
CA THR A 176 -4.94 -6.30 12.17
C THR A 176 -3.76 -7.23 11.95
N PHE A 177 -2.56 -6.72 12.24
CA PHE A 177 -1.36 -7.55 12.33
C PHE A 177 -1.38 -8.35 13.64
N VAL A 178 -1.19 -9.67 13.56
CA VAL A 178 -1.22 -10.57 14.71
C VAL A 178 0.03 -11.45 14.74
N ASP A 179 0.68 -11.52 15.89
CA ASP A 179 1.57 -12.62 16.23
C ASP A 179 0.72 -13.67 16.97
N VAL A 180 0.45 -14.81 16.33
CA VAL A 180 -0.48 -15.83 16.87
C VAL A 180 -0.06 -16.38 18.22
N ARG A 181 1.22 -16.24 18.62
CA ARG A 181 1.71 -16.63 19.94
C ARG A 181 1.08 -15.81 21.05
N THR A 182 0.75 -14.54 20.79
CA THR A 182 0.07 -13.67 21.79
C THR A 182 -1.34 -14.15 22.10
N LEU A 183 -1.92 -14.98 21.21
CA LEU A 183 -3.22 -15.61 21.39
C LEU A 183 -3.11 -17.07 21.86
N GLY A 184 -1.91 -17.56 22.18
CA GLY A 184 -1.67 -18.98 22.51
C GLY A 184 -1.94 -19.94 21.34
N ARG A 185 -1.92 -19.44 20.09
CA ARG A 185 -2.30 -20.20 18.87
C ARG A 185 -1.06 -20.46 18.00
N ARG A 186 -1.18 -21.41 17.08
CA ARG A 186 -0.15 -21.71 16.07
C ARG A 186 -0.48 -21.16 14.69
N GLN A 187 -1.75 -20.93 14.42
CA GLN A 187 -2.28 -20.43 13.14
C GLN A 187 -3.62 -19.74 13.37
N MET A 188 -4.04 -18.95 12.38
CA MET A 188 -5.33 -18.28 12.37
C MET A 188 -5.79 -18.06 10.93
N ASP A 189 -7.04 -17.62 10.74
CA ASP A 189 -7.55 -17.22 9.44
C ASP A 189 -6.98 -15.84 9.05
N GLY A 190 -6.48 -15.73 7.81
CA GLY A 190 -5.88 -14.51 7.31
C GLY A 190 -4.69 -14.77 6.39
N GLU A 191 -3.96 -13.73 6.07
CA GLU A 191 -2.73 -13.85 5.31
C GLU A 191 -1.58 -14.28 6.24
N HIS A 192 -1.04 -15.48 6.06
CA HIS A 192 0.20 -15.90 6.69
C HIS A 192 1.35 -15.17 5.99
N LEU A 193 1.76 -14.03 6.55
CA LEU A 193 2.57 -13.03 5.86
C LEU A 193 3.91 -13.53 5.33
N ILE A 194 4.49 -14.56 6.00
CA ILE A 194 5.79 -15.13 5.60
C ILE A 194 5.72 -15.88 4.27
N ASP A 195 4.53 -16.36 3.85
CA ASP A 195 4.35 -17.17 2.64
C ASP A 195 4.31 -16.33 1.36
N TYR A 196 4.13 -15.03 1.47
CA TYR A 196 4.01 -14.11 0.32
C TYR A 196 5.38 -13.68 -0.22
N ASN A 197 6.10 -14.61 -0.83
CA ASN A 197 7.37 -14.36 -1.52
C ASN A 197 7.14 -14.19 -3.03
N PRO A 198 7.68 -13.15 -3.69
CA PRO A 198 8.50 -12.05 -3.17
C PRO A 198 7.68 -10.82 -2.71
N TRP A 199 6.36 -10.85 -2.80
CA TRP A 199 5.48 -9.69 -2.60
C TRP A 199 5.76 -8.96 -1.29
N TYR A 200 5.93 -9.68 -0.19
CA TYR A 200 6.19 -9.08 1.12
C TYR A 200 7.67 -9.13 1.51
N ASN A 201 8.60 -9.07 0.53
CA ASN A 201 10.01 -8.86 0.84
C ASN A 201 10.23 -7.53 1.56
N TYR A 202 9.52 -6.47 1.15
CA TYR A 202 9.37 -5.18 1.82
C TYR A 202 7.94 -4.69 1.65
N SER A 203 7.34 -4.16 2.71
CA SER A 203 5.93 -3.72 2.70
C SER A 203 5.69 -2.57 3.67
N LEU A 204 4.69 -1.74 3.35
CA LEU A 204 4.12 -0.71 4.21
C LEU A 204 2.62 -0.95 4.34
N ALA A 205 2.12 -1.07 5.56
CA ALA A 205 0.69 -1.14 5.81
C ALA A 205 0.09 0.26 5.89
N ILE A 206 -1.06 0.46 5.25
CA ILE A 206 -1.81 1.72 5.30
C ILE A 206 -3.04 1.58 6.20
N ASP A 207 -3.54 2.68 6.78
CA ASP A 207 -4.67 2.68 7.70
C ASP A 207 -6.05 2.66 7.02
N TYR A 208 -6.13 2.10 5.80
CA TYR A 208 -7.42 1.79 5.19
C TYR A 208 -8.24 0.89 6.12
N ASN A 209 -9.55 1.19 6.23
CA ASN A 209 -10.44 0.50 7.17
C ASN A 209 -9.90 0.49 8.61
N LYS A 210 -9.38 1.62 9.08
CA LYS A 210 -8.82 1.80 10.43
C LYS A 210 -9.75 1.36 11.57
N LYS A 211 -11.08 1.42 11.35
CA LYS A 211 -12.09 0.97 12.31
C LYS A 211 -12.25 -0.56 12.32
N CYS A 212 -11.49 -1.30 11.52
CA CYS A 212 -11.54 -2.75 11.39
C CYS A 212 -12.97 -3.28 11.10
N THR A 213 -13.76 -2.50 10.35
CA THR A 213 -15.13 -2.89 9.99
C THR A 213 -15.08 -4.18 9.18
N TYR A 214 -15.73 -5.23 9.71
CA TYR A 214 -15.72 -6.57 9.10
C TYR A 214 -16.24 -6.55 7.66
N LEU A 215 -15.53 -7.25 6.76
CA LEU A 215 -15.80 -7.32 5.31
C LEU A 215 -15.71 -5.99 4.53
N LYS A 216 -15.30 -4.89 5.13
CA LYS A 216 -15.04 -3.65 4.40
C LYS A 216 -13.74 -3.69 3.59
N GLY A 217 -12.91 -4.67 3.83
CA GLY A 217 -11.60 -4.88 3.21
C GLY A 217 -10.47 -4.87 4.25
N SER A 218 -9.48 -5.71 4.02
CA SER A 218 -8.31 -5.90 4.89
C SER A 218 -7.03 -6.02 4.06
N ALA A 219 -5.88 -5.98 4.71
CA ALA A 219 -4.57 -6.24 4.11
C ALA A 219 -4.26 -5.35 2.89
N ILE A 220 -4.43 -4.03 3.03
CA ILE A 220 -4.06 -3.09 1.98
C ILE A 220 -2.67 -2.53 2.28
N PHE A 221 -1.73 -2.88 1.41
CA PHE A 221 -0.32 -2.57 1.56
C PHE A 221 0.26 -1.92 0.29
N LEU A 222 1.35 -1.16 0.46
CA LEU A 222 2.30 -0.90 -0.60
C LEU A 222 3.43 -1.94 -0.45
N HIS A 223 3.67 -2.77 -1.48
CA HIS A 223 4.57 -3.93 -1.40
C HIS A 223 5.36 -4.16 -2.69
N CYS A 224 6.18 -5.22 -2.74
CA CYS A 224 6.95 -5.57 -3.92
C CYS A 224 6.08 -6.22 -5.00
N GLU A 225 6.40 -5.98 -6.27
CA GLU A 225 5.93 -6.80 -7.39
C GLU A 225 6.37 -8.24 -7.24
N GLY A 226 5.67 -9.17 -7.92
CA GLY A 226 6.04 -10.57 -7.92
C GLY A 226 5.22 -11.42 -8.89
N GLY A 227 5.79 -12.56 -9.23
CA GLY A 227 5.11 -13.58 -10.04
C GLY A 227 4.71 -13.17 -11.45
N GLY A 228 5.32 -12.09 -12.01
CA GLY A 228 4.98 -11.59 -13.35
C GLY A 228 3.58 -10.98 -13.45
N ARG A 229 2.93 -10.67 -12.33
CA ARG A 229 1.60 -10.07 -12.32
C ARG A 229 1.68 -8.57 -12.52
N THR A 230 0.78 -8.04 -13.34
CA THR A 230 0.60 -6.62 -13.62
C THR A 230 -0.60 -6.02 -12.86
N TYR A 231 -1.02 -6.64 -11.77
CA TYR A 231 -2.15 -6.20 -10.93
C TYR A 231 -2.00 -6.75 -9.51
N THR A 232 -2.76 -6.18 -8.59
CA THR A 232 -2.91 -6.67 -7.21
C THR A 232 -4.36 -7.06 -6.90
N MET A 233 -4.59 -7.56 -5.69
CA MET A 233 -5.95 -7.83 -5.19
C MET A 233 -6.53 -6.63 -4.41
N GLY A 234 -5.90 -5.46 -4.54
CA GLY A 234 -6.30 -4.21 -3.88
C GLY A 234 -5.15 -3.43 -3.25
N CYS A 235 -3.98 -4.03 -3.13
CA CYS A 235 -2.74 -3.38 -2.71
C CYS A 235 -2.16 -2.48 -3.81
N ILE A 236 -1.03 -1.86 -3.52
CA ILE A 236 -0.18 -1.16 -4.49
C ILE A 236 1.15 -1.94 -4.59
N ALA A 237 1.61 -2.23 -5.80
CA ALA A 237 2.86 -2.97 -6.02
C ALA A 237 3.85 -2.15 -6.83
N VAL A 238 5.12 -2.15 -6.40
CA VAL A 238 6.25 -1.54 -7.10
C VAL A 238 7.43 -2.52 -7.12
N SER A 239 8.42 -2.32 -7.98
CA SER A 239 9.60 -3.19 -8.01
C SER A 239 10.27 -3.29 -6.62
N GLU A 240 10.86 -4.46 -6.28
CA GLU A 240 11.53 -4.66 -4.99
C GLU A 240 12.62 -3.60 -4.73
N LYS A 241 13.34 -3.19 -5.78
CA LYS A 241 14.35 -2.11 -5.72
C LYS A 241 13.74 -0.79 -5.25
N ASN A 242 12.59 -0.41 -5.81
CA ASN A 242 11.89 0.82 -5.46
C ASN A 242 11.23 0.70 -4.08
N MET A 243 10.60 -0.46 -3.78
CA MET A 243 10.00 -0.70 -2.47
C MET A 243 11.01 -0.57 -1.33
N LYS A 244 12.22 -1.12 -1.51
CA LYS A 244 13.33 -0.97 -0.57
C LYS A 244 13.71 0.49 -0.33
N LYS A 245 13.75 1.32 -1.40
CA LYS A 245 14.02 2.77 -1.29
C LYS A 245 12.88 3.48 -0.56
N ILE A 246 11.62 3.17 -0.89
CA ILE A 246 10.44 3.75 -0.24
C ILE A 246 10.46 3.44 1.25
N VAL A 247 10.64 2.18 1.65
CA VAL A 247 10.71 1.79 3.07
C VAL A 247 11.84 2.53 3.80
N LYS A 248 13.02 2.67 3.16
CA LYS A 248 14.16 3.38 3.74
C LYS A 248 13.83 4.84 4.05
N ASN A 249 13.06 5.52 3.20
CA ASN A 249 12.72 6.93 3.33
C ASN A 249 11.40 7.18 4.09
N THR A 250 10.69 6.13 4.52
CA THR A 250 9.41 6.25 5.22
C THR A 250 9.63 6.62 6.69
N THR A 251 8.87 7.62 7.16
CA THR A 251 8.81 8.06 8.56
C THR A 251 7.44 7.74 9.16
N ARG A 252 7.28 7.98 10.47
CA ARG A 252 5.96 7.90 11.15
C ARG A 252 4.97 8.98 10.68
N HIS A 253 5.45 10.01 10.01
CA HIS A 253 4.66 11.15 9.53
C HIS A 253 4.38 11.07 8.02
N THR A 254 4.78 9.97 7.37
CA THR A 254 4.51 9.72 5.96
C THR A 254 3.01 9.54 5.71
N LYS A 255 2.49 10.21 4.68
CA LYS A 255 1.14 9.98 4.13
C LYS A 255 1.24 9.32 2.78
N ILE A 256 0.24 8.49 2.46
CA ILE A 256 0.03 7.94 1.11
C ILE A 256 -1.29 8.44 0.57
N CYS A 257 -1.26 9.03 -0.62
CA CYS A 257 -2.38 9.67 -1.29
C CYS A 257 -2.68 8.88 -2.57
N ILE A 258 -3.87 8.28 -2.65
CA ILE A 258 -4.27 7.39 -3.75
C ILE A 258 -5.48 8.02 -4.43
N TYR A 259 -5.32 8.47 -5.68
CA TYR A 259 -6.38 9.14 -6.42
C TYR A 259 -6.36 8.78 -7.90
N THR A 260 -7.53 8.93 -8.51
CA THR A 260 -7.61 9.23 -9.94
C THR A 260 -7.30 10.70 -10.12
N GLU A 261 -7.13 11.06 -11.29
CA GLU A 261 -7.28 12.42 -11.76
C GLU A 261 -8.69 12.97 -11.55
#